data_9d621a220d5a769ad7a8f3c98c1b5829
#
_entry.id   9d621a220d5a769ad7a8f3c98c1b5829
#
_cell.length_a   1.000
_cell.length_b   1.000
_cell.length_c   1.000
_cell.angle_alpha   90.00
_cell.angle_beta   90.00
_cell.angle_gamma   90.00
#
_symmetry.space_group_name_H-M   'P 1'
#
loop_
_entity.id
_entity.type
_entity.pdbx_description
1 polymer ?
#
loop_
_entity_poly.entity_id
_entity_poly.type
_entity_poly.pdbx_seq_one_letter_code
_entity_poly.pdbx_strand_id
1 'polypeptide(L)'
;MSPASLSPALSPLALCCALLLSGCGDGAGTGPTSNGAVRTLTLGAYTTPREAYGKAIIPAFQRHWREKTGEEVRFEESYLGSGAQARAIVGGFEADVAALSLEADVEAIARAGLIQRDWRAGPHRGMVTRSIVVIAVRPGNPKGIHDWDDLGRPGLDVLTPNVRTSGGAMWNVCALYGAALRGGTSAPKGDAAAAETLLGAVLKNVRIMDKGARESIVNFEKGVGDAAITYENEVLVARQSGQDSEYVVPRSTILIENPVAVIDANAEKHGNRDLADAFVAFLASPQAQRAFTDYGLRPVDETVAAEVRDRFPAVQDLFSIRDLGGWPEAIRILFAPGGVYERVVASLNAQP
;
A
#
# COMPACT_ATOMS: atom_id res chain seq x y z
N MET A 1 -50.34 39.70 20.07
CA MET A 1 -50.91 39.65 21.44
C MET A 1 -49.89 38.89 22.28
N SER A 2 -49.04 39.62 22.96
CA SER A 2 -48.31 39.21 24.22
C SER A 2 -49.29 39.36 25.40
N PRO A 3 -49.03 39.01 26.66
CA PRO A 3 -47.78 38.63 27.33
C PRO A 3 -47.94 37.61 28.47
N ALA A 4 -46.86 37.38 29.18
CA ALA A 4 -46.62 37.34 30.63
C ALA A 4 -45.78 36.11 31.04
N SER A 5 -44.52 36.21 31.38
CA SER A 5 -43.82 36.66 32.61
C SER A 5 -44.27 35.93 33.89
N LEU A 6 -43.29 35.25 34.53
CA LEU A 6 -43.03 35.35 35.96
C LEU A 6 -41.93 34.36 36.42
N SER A 7 -40.76 34.87 36.77
CA SER A 7 -39.90 34.40 37.87
C SER A 7 -40.45 35.05 39.16
N PRO A 8 -40.00 34.75 40.39
CA PRO A 8 -38.73 34.20 40.93
C PRO A 8 -38.89 33.32 42.16
N ALA A 9 -37.81 32.76 42.70
CA ALA A 9 -37.49 32.92 44.14
C ALA A 9 -36.18 32.19 44.52
N LEU A 10 -35.30 32.99 45.06
CA LEU A 10 -34.12 32.66 45.86
C LEU A 10 -34.54 32.23 47.28
N SER A 11 -33.78 31.36 47.92
CA SER A 11 -33.20 31.61 49.28
C SER A 11 -32.35 30.46 49.81
N PRO A 12 -31.42 30.76 50.74
CA PRO A 12 -30.23 29.98 51.04
C PRO A 12 -30.23 29.37 52.47
N LEU A 13 -29.04 28.97 52.95
CA LEU A 13 -28.62 28.50 54.27
C LEU A 13 -28.50 26.97 54.40
N ALA A 14 -27.50 26.39 54.99
CA ALA A 14 -26.49 26.87 55.95
C ALA A 14 -25.32 25.88 56.00
N LEU A 15 -24.20 26.41 56.20
CA LEU A 15 -22.96 26.06 56.84
C LEU A 15 -23.09 25.08 58.03
N CYS A 16 -22.28 23.97 58.03
CA CYS A 16 -21.79 23.34 59.25
C CYS A 16 -20.42 22.72 59.02
N CYS A 17 -19.41 23.34 59.62
CA CYS A 17 -18.06 22.82 59.85
C CYS A 17 -18.10 21.69 60.90
N ALA A 18 -17.37 20.60 60.65
CA ALA A 18 -16.80 19.78 61.68
C ALA A 18 -15.44 19.24 61.26
N LEU A 19 -14.41 19.78 61.80
CA LEU A 19 -13.06 19.24 61.90
C LEU A 19 -13.05 18.06 62.87
N LEU A 20 -12.46 16.95 62.52
CA LEU A 20 -11.76 16.07 63.45
C LEU A 20 -10.56 15.39 62.78
N LEU A 21 -9.51 15.36 63.52
CA LEU A 21 -8.12 15.03 63.26
C LEU A 21 -7.82 13.53 63.23
N SER A 22 -6.76 13.19 62.51
CA SER A 22 -5.69 12.24 62.85
C SER A 22 -5.98 10.73 62.65
N GLY A 23 -5.21 10.16 61.73
CA GLY A 23 -4.89 8.76 61.65
C GLY A 23 -3.69 8.55 60.72
N CYS A 24 -2.47 8.58 61.28
CA CYS A 24 -1.29 8.04 60.64
C CYS A 24 -1.46 6.54 60.44
N GLY A 25 -1.26 6.07 59.22
CA GLY A 25 -1.17 4.67 58.87
C GLY A 25 -0.15 4.52 57.74
N ASP A 26 0.98 3.91 58.06
CA ASP A 26 2.11 3.61 57.21
C ASP A 26 1.77 2.71 56.06
N GLY A 27 2.39 3.01 54.93
CA GLY A 27 3.04 2.01 54.05
C GLY A 27 2.20 1.12 53.17
N ALA A 28 1.89 1.56 51.97
CA ALA A 28 1.90 0.69 50.82
C ALA A 28 2.40 1.50 49.62
N GLY A 29 3.54 1.10 49.09
CA GLY A 29 4.13 1.72 47.92
C GLY A 29 3.16 1.64 46.72
N THR A 30 2.58 2.77 46.43
CA THR A 30 2.01 2.99 45.10
C THR A 30 3.19 3.18 44.16
N GLY A 31 3.57 2.06 43.51
CA GLY A 31 4.37 2.16 42.29
C GLY A 31 3.70 3.18 41.36
N PRO A 32 4.44 3.89 40.55
CA PRO A 32 3.85 4.86 39.64
C PRO A 32 2.91 4.10 38.71
N THR A 33 1.59 4.24 38.90
CA THR A 33 0.63 4.01 37.86
C THR A 33 0.97 5.03 36.78
N SER A 34 1.77 4.63 35.82
CA SER A 34 1.93 5.40 34.58
C SER A 34 0.56 5.45 33.92
N ASN A 35 -0.17 6.54 34.16
CA ASN A 35 -1.22 6.98 33.25
C ASN A 35 -0.47 7.39 31.96
N GLY A 36 0.06 6.38 31.24
CA GLY A 36 0.74 6.59 29.98
C GLY A 36 -0.27 7.18 29.02
N ALA A 37 -0.04 8.43 28.62
CA ALA A 37 -0.81 9.02 27.55
C ALA A 37 -0.74 8.10 26.33
N VAL A 38 -1.91 7.70 25.81
CA VAL A 38 -1.98 6.85 24.61
C VAL A 38 -1.46 7.69 23.45
N ARG A 39 -0.36 7.27 22.85
CA ARG A 39 0.21 7.93 21.66
C ARG A 39 -0.54 7.46 20.41
N THR A 40 -0.66 8.35 19.43
CA THR A 40 -1.29 8.03 18.13
C THR A 40 -0.24 8.12 17.04
N LEU A 41 -0.07 7.02 16.27
CA LEU A 41 0.79 6.97 15.09
C LEU A 41 -0.08 7.00 13.84
N THR A 42 0.16 7.96 12.96
CA THR A 42 -0.60 8.12 11.71
C THR A 42 0.13 7.41 10.56
N LEU A 43 -0.54 6.41 9.96
CA LEU A 43 -0.05 5.64 8.83
C LEU A 43 -0.72 6.11 7.54
N GLY A 44 0.06 6.63 6.59
CA GLY A 44 -0.35 6.87 5.22
C GLY A 44 0.10 5.72 4.32
N ALA A 45 -0.81 4.83 3.90
CA ALA A 45 -0.45 3.64 3.14
C ALA A 45 -1.18 3.54 1.80
N TYR A 46 -0.64 2.71 0.88
CA TYR A 46 -1.36 2.34 -0.33
C TYR A 46 -2.40 1.25 -0.03
N THR A 47 -3.37 1.05 -0.95
CA THR A 47 -4.59 0.28 -0.66
C THR A 47 -4.36 -1.23 -0.50
N THR A 48 -3.40 -1.79 -1.25
CA THR A 48 -3.16 -3.24 -1.35
C THR A 48 -2.89 -3.95 -0.01
N PRO A 49 -2.03 -3.45 0.91
CA PRO A 49 -1.73 -4.15 2.18
C PRO A 49 -2.69 -3.80 3.32
N ARG A 50 -3.82 -3.17 3.04
CA ARG A 50 -4.74 -2.68 4.09
C ARG A 50 -5.13 -3.77 5.10
N GLU A 51 -5.49 -4.95 4.61
CA GLU A 51 -5.90 -6.07 5.46
C GLU A 51 -4.73 -6.59 6.31
N ALA A 52 -3.54 -6.67 5.73
CA ALA A 52 -2.34 -7.08 6.45
C ALA A 52 -2.01 -6.11 7.58
N TYR A 53 -2.01 -4.80 7.28
CA TYR A 53 -1.77 -3.79 8.32
C TYR A 53 -2.84 -3.83 9.40
N GLY A 54 -4.11 -3.68 9.06
CA GLY A 54 -5.19 -3.54 10.05
C GLY A 54 -5.45 -4.80 10.86
N LYS A 55 -5.33 -6.00 10.26
CA LYS A 55 -5.69 -7.26 10.92
C LYS A 55 -4.52 -7.98 11.60
N ALA A 56 -3.29 -7.76 11.17
CA ALA A 56 -2.13 -8.50 11.67
C ALA A 56 -0.98 -7.60 12.16
N ILE A 57 -0.48 -6.71 11.34
CA ILE A 57 0.75 -5.95 11.62
C ILE A 57 0.55 -4.96 12.75
N ILE A 58 -0.47 -4.11 12.68
CA ILE A 58 -0.76 -3.09 13.71
C ILE A 58 -1.05 -3.75 15.06
N PRO A 59 -1.95 -4.76 15.17
CA PRO A 59 -2.16 -5.44 16.45
C PRO A 59 -0.90 -6.12 17.00
N ALA A 60 -0.04 -6.68 16.14
CA ALA A 60 1.22 -7.28 16.56
C ALA A 60 2.21 -6.23 17.07
N PHE A 61 2.33 -5.09 16.37
CA PHE A 61 3.18 -3.99 16.83
C PHE A 61 2.69 -3.38 18.14
N GLN A 62 1.38 -3.17 18.30
CA GLN A 62 0.80 -2.66 19.56
C GLN A 62 1.17 -3.53 20.75
N ARG A 63 1.11 -4.87 20.62
CA ARG A 63 1.58 -5.79 21.66
C ARG A 63 3.08 -5.66 21.90
N HIS A 64 3.87 -5.70 20.84
CA HIS A 64 5.33 -5.57 20.91
C HIS A 64 5.76 -4.26 21.59
N TRP A 65 5.14 -3.14 21.23
CA TRP A 65 5.45 -1.83 21.81
C TRP A 65 5.11 -1.78 23.28
N ARG A 66 3.92 -2.26 23.66
CA ARG A 66 3.50 -2.34 25.07
C ARG A 66 4.40 -3.23 25.91
N GLU A 67 4.79 -4.39 25.39
CA GLU A 67 5.69 -5.32 26.09
C GLU A 67 7.07 -4.68 26.31
N LYS A 68 7.55 -3.89 25.37
CA LYS A 68 8.87 -3.27 25.40
C LYS A 68 8.91 -2.01 26.24
N THR A 69 7.87 -1.20 26.24
CA THR A 69 7.87 0.16 26.81
C THR A 69 6.84 0.36 27.92
N GLY A 70 5.83 -0.48 28.02
CA GLY A 70 4.68 -0.27 28.89
C GLY A 70 3.66 0.74 28.33
N GLU A 71 3.90 1.33 27.16
CA GLU A 71 3.04 2.34 26.56
C GLU A 71 2.00 1.71 25.62
N GLU A 72 0.82 2.33 25.56
CA GLU A 72 -0.21 2.01 24.56
C GLU A 72 -0.06 2.91 23.33
N VAL A 73 -0.29 2.35 22.15
CA VAL A 73 -0.31 3.10 20.89
C VAL A 73 -1.61 2.85 20.14
N ARG A 74 -2.16 3.92 19.56
CA ARG A 74 -3.26 3.87 18.59
C ARG A 74 -2.72 4.14 17.20
N PHE A 75 -3.43 3.66 16.20
CA PHE A 75 -3.14 3.99 14.82
C PHE A 75 -4.30 4.76 14.20
N GLU A 76 -3.96 5.81 13.47
CA GLU A 76 -4.83 6.42 12.48
C GLU A 76 -4.33 6.00 11.10
N GLU A 77 -5.23 5.44 10.30
CA GLU A 77 -4.86 4.79 9.05
C GLU A 77 -5.54 5.50 7.86
N SER A 78 -4.76 5.88 6.86
CA SER A 78 -5.25 6.39 5.58
C SER A 78 -4.78 5.47 4.45
N TYR A 79 -5.71 5.03 3.61
CA TYR A 79 -5.43 4.16 2.47
C TYR A 79 -5.95 4.77 1.18
N LEU A 80 -5.01 5.17 0.32
CA LEU A 80 -5.27 5.71 -1.02
C LEU A 80 -4.41 4.95 -2.05
N GLY A 81 -4.63 5.18 -3.34
CA GLY A 81 -3.64 4.79 -4.34
C GLY A 81 -2.29 5.47 -4.03
N SER A 82 -1.17 4.76 -4.23
CA SER A 82 0.16 5.19 -3.74
C SER A 82 0.53 6.62 -4.15
N GLY A 83 0.38 6.97 -5.42
CA GLY A 83 0.63 8.34 -5.88
C GLY A 83 -0.34 9.37 -5.32
N ALA A 84 -1.61 8.98 -5.06
CA ALA A 84 -2.58 9.86 -4.40
C ALA A 84 -2.21 10.07 -2.92
N GLN A 85 -1.76 9.02 -2.23
CA GLN A 85 -1.30 9.08 -0.83
C GLN A 85 -0.06 9.96 -0.70
N ALA A 86 0.92 9.81 -1.60
CA ALA A 86 2.11 10.66 -1.62
C ALA A 86 1.74 12.14 -1.81
N ARG A 87 0.85 12.45 -2.74
CA ARG A 87 0.37 13.83 -2.93
C ARG A 87 -0.42 14.35 -1.73
N ALA A 88 -1.22 13.53 -1.07
CA ALA A 88 -1.92 13.93 0.15
C ALA A 88 -0.93 14.31 1.26
N ILE A 89 0.12 13.52 1.47
CA ILE A 89 1.18 13.80 2.44
C ILE A 89 1.89 15.12 2.10
N VAL A 90 2.32 15.28 0.84
CA VAL A 90 2.96 16.53 0.39
C VAL A 90 2.01 17.72 0.51
N GLY A 91 0.71 17.50 0.32
CA GLY A 91 -0.35 18.51 0.46
C GLY A 91 -0.79 18.80 1.90
N GLY A 92 -0.14 18.21 2.92
CA GLY A 92 -0.39 18.51 4.33
C GLY A 92 -1.13 17.42 5.11
N PHE A 93 -1.34 16.22 4.56
CA PHE A 93 -1.78 15.09 5.38
C PHE A 93 -0.61 14.61 6.26
N GLU A 94 -0.77 14.76 7.56
CA GLU A 94 0.29 14.61 8.54
C GLU A 94 0.52 13.15 8.96
N ALA A 95 0.85 12.27 8.01
CA ALA A 95 1.27 10.92 8.33
C ALA A 95 2.64 10.92 9.00
N ASP A 96 2.84 10.10 10.03
CA ASP A 96 4.14 9.83 10.66
C ASP A 96 4.96 8.85 9.83
N VAL A 97 4.26 7.89 9.21
CA VAL A 97 4.86 6.83 8.39
C VAL A 97 4.14 6.73 7.06
N ALA A 98 4.90 6.66 5.98
CA ALA A 98 4.42 6.35 4.64
C ALA A 98 4.80 4.93 4.25
N ALA A 99 3.81 4.07 3.94
CA ALA A 99 4.00 2.75 3.35
C ALA A 99 3.41 2.75 1.94
N LEU A 100 4.25 2.85 0.93
CA LEU A 100 3.82 3.13 -0.44
C LEU A 100 4.15 2.00 -1.41
N SER A 101 3.57 2.05 -2.60
CA SER A 101 3.81 1.06 -3.64
C SER A 101 5.13 1.28 -4.38
N LEU A 102 5.57 2.53 -4.49
CA LEU A 102 6.71 2.92 -5.33
C LEU A 102 7.78 3.69 -4.54
N GLU A 103 9.05 3.39 -4.81
CA GLU A 103 10.15 4.26 -4.37
C GLU A 103 9.97 5.71 -4.86
N ALA A 104 9.49 5.88 -6.09
CA ALA A 104 9.28 7.20 -6.69
C ALA A 104 8.29 8.08 -5.90
N ASP A 105 7.29 7.47 -5.27
CA ASP A 105 6.32 8.17 -4.44
C ASP A 105 6.95 8.60 -3.09
N VAL A 106 7.78 7.74 -2.48
CA VAL A 106 8.56 8.12 -1.28
C VAL A 106 9.55 9.23 -1.61
N GLU A 107 10.23 9.14 -2.76
CA GLU A 107 11.13 10.18 -3.25
C GLU A 107 10.43 11.53 -3.49
N ALA A 108 9.16 11.51 -3.92
CA ALA A 108 8.39 12.73 -4.07
C ALA A 108 8.17 13.44 -2.71
N ILE A 109 7.91 12.66 -1.65
CA ILE A 109 7.78 13.17 -0.28
C ILE A 109 9.14 13.67 0.24
N ALA A 110 10.23 12.95 -0.04
CA ALA A 110 11.58 13.36 0.34
C ALA A 110 11.99 14.66 -0.35
N ARG A 111 11.71 14.81 -1.66
CA ARG A 111 11.96 16.08 -2.39
C ARG A 111 11.15 17.26 -1.87
N ALA A 112 9.99 17.01 -1.25
CA ALA A 112 9.22 18.05 -0.56
C ALA A 112 9.81 18.43 0.81
N GLY A 113 10.92 17.82 1.23
CA GLY A 113 11.61 18.12 2.51
C GLY A 113 10.98 17.47 3.74
N LEU A 114 10.00 16.59 3.56
CA LEU A 114 9.29 15.94 4.67
C LEU A 114 10.03 14.70 5.20
N ILE A 115 10.83 14.04 4.36
CA ILE A 115 11.76 12.97 4.74
C ILE A 115 13.17 13.54 4.64
N GLN A 116 13.88 13.58 5.75
CA GLN A 116 15.18 14.26 5.84
C GLN A 116 16.35 13.28 5.93
N ARG A 117 16.09 12.07 6.43
CA ARG A 117 17.07 10.99 6.51
C ARG A 117 17.07 10.15 5.23
N ASP A 118 18.14 9.43 5.00
CA ASP A 118 18.15 8.39 3.98
C ASP A 118 17.24 7.23 4.43
N TRP A 119 16.04 7.20 3.89
CA TRP A 119 15.05 6.16 4.18
C TRP A 119 15.49 4.77 3.70
N ARG A 120 16.46 4.70 2.78
CA ARG A 120 17.05 3.45 2.29
C ARG A 120 18.15 2.89 3.19
N ALA A 121 18.59 3.62 4.22
CA ALA A 121 19.65 3.17 5.12
C ALA A 121 19.23 1.98 6.00
N GLY A 122 17.93 1.73 6.15
CA GLY A 122 17.38 0.61 6.91
C GLY A 122 17.56 -0.77 6.24
N PRO A 123 17.10 -1.84 6.92
CA PRO A 123 17.10 -3.18 6.37
C PRO A 123 16.39 -3.23 5.00
N HIS A 124 16.88 -4.12 4.13
CA HIS A 124 16.31 -4.32 2.79
C HIS A 124 16.16 -3.03 1.97
N ARG A 125 16.98 -1.99 2.28
CA ARG A 125 16.94 -0.68 1.62
C ARG A 125 15.58 0.01 1.73
N GLY A 126 14.92 -0.14 2.88
CA GLY A 126 13.60 0.44 3.14
C GLY A 126 12.43 -0.31 2.50
N MET A 127 12.68 -1.44 1.83
CA MET A 127 11.60 -2.30 1.33
C MET A 127 11.06 -3.18 2.45
N VAL A 128 9.74 -3.34 2.52
CA VAL A 128 9.09 -4.13 3.57
C VAL A 128 8.29 -5.31 3.04
N THR A 129 7.85 -5.26 1.79
CA THR A 129 7.15 -6.37 1.13
C THR A 129 7.53 -6.43 -0.35
N ARG A 130 7.31 -7.61 -0.92
CA ARG A 130 7.41 -7.86 -2.36
C ARG A 130 6.11 -8.48 -2.87
N SER A 131 5.89 -8.40 -4.15
CA SER A 131 4.85 -9.09 -4.89
C SER A 131 5.32 -9.27 -6.36
N ILE A 132 4.44 -9.79 -7.21
CA ILE A 132 4.63 -9.78 -8.66
C ILE A 132 3.36 -9.27 -9.33
N VAL A 133 3.47 -8.80 -10.56
CA VAL A 133 2.30 -8.52 -11.37
C VAL A 133 1.80 -9.82 -11.98
N VAL A 134 0.51 -10.07 -11.86
CA VAL A 134 -0.20 -11.24 -12.40
C VAL A 134 -1.44 -10.81 -13.18
N ILE A 135 -2.03 -11.74 -13.90
CA ILE A 135 -3.30 -11.56 -14.60
C ILE A 135 -4.36 -12.38 -13.85
N ALA A 136 -5.24 -11.72 -13.10
CA ALA A 136 -6.42 -12.37 -12.53
C ALA A 136 -7.38 -12.74 -13.67
N VAL A 137 -7.92 -13.96 -13.64
CA VAL A 137 -8.83 -14.51 -14.63
C VAL A 137 -10.08 -15.07 -13.95
N ARG A 138 -11.15 -15.22 -14.71
CA ARG A 138 -12.37 -15.86 -14.23
C ARG A 138 -12.11 -17.33 -13.92
N PRO A 139 -12.84 -17.94 -12.97
CA PRO A 139 -12.72 -19.36 -12.65
C PRO A 139 -12.80 -20.25 -13.89
N GLY A 140 -11.86 -21.19 -14.00
CA GLY A 140 -11.73 -22.05 -15.18
C GLY A 140 -11.18 -21.36 -16.43
N ASN A 141 -10.76 -20.11 -16.34
CA ASN A 141 -10.17 -19.31 -17.41
C ASN A 141 -10.91 -19.42 -18.76
N PRO A 142 -12.21 -19.08 -18.83
CA PRO A 142 -13.05 -19.34 -20.02
C PRO A 142 -12.59 -18.58 -21.27
N LYS A 143 -11.77 -17.53 -21.10
CA LYS A 143 -11.20 -16.75 -22.22
C LYS A 143 -9.85 -17.29 -22.69
N GLY A 144 -9.30 -18.33 -22.04
CA GLY A 144 -8.00 -18.92 -22.39
C GLY A 144 -6.88 -17.88 -22.38
N ILE A 145 -6.74 -17.14 -21.29
CA ILE A 145 -5.70 -16.14 -21.08
C ILE A 145 -4.51 -16.84 -20.43
N HIS A 146 -3.35 -16.85 -21.07
CA HIS A 146 -2.17 -17.55 -20.59
C HIS A 146 -0.95 -16.64 -20.43
N ASP A 147 -0.91 -15.50 -21.14
CA ASP A 147 0.19 -14.53 -21.07
C ASP A 147 -0.26 -13.14 -21.53
N TRP A 148 0.65 -12.18 -21.54
CA TRP A 148 0.41 -10.78 -21.90
C TRP A 148 -0.22 -10.59 -23.28
N ASP A 149 0.22 -11.36 -24.28
CA ASP A 149 -0.28 -11.27 -25.66
C ASP A 149 -1.79 -11.51 -25.75
N ASP A 150 -2.30 -12.38 -24.89
CA ASP A 150 -3.73 -12.73 -24.87
C ASP A 150 -4.60 -11.54 -24.47
N LEU A 151 -4.08 -10.62 -23.62
CA LEU A 151 -4.81 -9.44 -23.20
C LEU A 151 -5.04 -8.44 -24.35
N GLY A 152 -4.22 -8.50 -25.41
CA GLY A 152 -4.38 -7.68 -26.62
C GLY A 152 -5.42 -8.18 -27.59
N ARG A 153 -6.03 -9.38 -27.40
CA ARG A 153 -7.05 -9.93 -28.27
C ARG A 153 -8.33 -9.10 -28.27
N PRO A 154 -8.93 -8.80 -29.43
CA PRO A 154 -10.19 -8.08 -29.49
C PRO A 154 -11.32 -8.75 -28.72
N GLY A 155 -12.18 -7.97 -28.09
CA GLY A 155 -13.38 -8.47 -27.41
C GLY A 155 -13.13 -8.98 -25.98
N LEU A 156 -11.99 -8.65 -25.40
CA LEU A 156 -11.74 -8.81 -23.97
C LEU A 156 -12.04 -7.50 -23.22
N ASP A 157 -12.60 -7.64 -22.05
CA ASP A 157 -12.74 -6.55 -21.09
C ASP A 157 -11.68 -6.71 -19.99
N VAL A 158 -10.67 -5.84 -19.98
CA VAL A 158 -9.55 -5.85 -19.03
C VAL A 158 -9.73 -4.74 -17.99
N LEU A 159 -9.37 -5.01 -16.75
CA LEU A 159 -9.31 -4.03 -15.68
C LEU A 159 -7.85 -3.76 -15.29
N THR A 160 -7.54 -2.50 -15.04
CA THR A 160 -6.30 -2.06 -14.43
C THR A 160 -6.53 -0.71 -13.76
N PRO A 161 -5.83 -0.37 -12.66
CA PRO A 161 -6.00 0.93 -12.06
C PRO A 161 -5.37 2.06 -12.90
N ASN A 162 -5.64 3.31 -12.52
CA ASN A 162 -5.17 4.49 -13.22
C ASN A 162 -3.73 4.85 -12.79
N VAL A 163 -2.82 5.02 -13.73
CA VAL A 163 -1.41 5.37 -13.47
C VAL A 163 -1.21 6.72 -12.75
N ARG A 164 -2.19 7.63 -12.83
CA ARG A 164 -2.11 8.94 -12.17
C ARG A 164 -2.39 8.88 -10.67
N THR A 165 -3.01 7.82 -10.18
CA THR A 165 -3.40 7.67 -8.77
C THR A 165 -2.78 6.44 -8.11
N SER A 166 -2.54 5.38 -8.87
CA SER A 166 -2.15 4.07 -8.38
C SER A 166 -0.72 3.71 -8.80
N GLY A 167 0.14 3.44 -7.84
CA GLY A 167 1.44 2.83 -8.09
C GLY A 167 1.33 1.42 -8.69
N GLY A 168 0.27 0.68 -8.33
CA GLY A 168 -0.03 -0.62 -8.94
C GLY A 168 -0.23 -0.53 -10.45
N ALA A 169 -0.88 0.53 -10.94
CA ALA A 169 -1.03 0.75 -12.37
C ALA A 169 0.33 1.00 -13.06
N MET A 170 1.23 1.73 -12.40
CA MET A 170 2.58 1.93 -12.94
C MET A 170 3.36 0.61 -13.00
N TRP A 171 3.24 -0.23 -11.96
CA TRP A 171 3.80 -1.58 -11.98
C TRP A 171 3.23 -2.43 -13.11
N ASN A 172 1.92 -2.39 -13.37
CA ASN A 172 1.26 -3.13 -14.43
C ASN A 172 1.80 -2.74 -15.82
N VAL A 173 1.95 -1.44 -16.08
CA VAL A 173 2.54 -0.94 -17.34
C VAL A 173 4.00 -1.35 -17.45
N CYS A 174 4.79 -1.21 -16.37
CA CYS A 174 6.20 -1.64 -16.35
C CYS A 174 6.34 -3.15 -16.59
N ALA A 175 5.42 -3.97 -16.03
CA ALA A 175 5.43 -5.42 -16.21
C ALA A 175 5.22 -5.81 -17.68
N LEU A 176 4.15 -5.31 -18.28
CA LEU A 176 3.82 -5.61 -19.69
C LEU A 176 4.90 -5.09 -20.65
N TYR A 177 5.25 -3.81 -20.53
CA TYR A 177 6.24 -3.18 -21.42
C TYR A 177 7.64 -3.80 -21.23
N GLY A 178 8.05 -4.04 -20.00
CA GLY A 178 9.30 -4.69 -19.66
C GLY A 178 9.37 -6.13 -20.15
N ALA A 179 8.28 -6.93 -20.00
CA ALA A 179 8.20 -8.28 -20.54
C ALA A 179 8.36 -8.29 -22.07
N ALA A 180 7.72 -7.35 -22.77
CA ALA A 180 7.85 -7.20 -24.22
C ALA A 180 9.30 -6.89 -24.62
N LEU A 181 9.95 -5.92 -24.00
CA LEU A 181 11.36 -5.58 -24.27
C LEU A 181 12.33 -6.74 -24.00
N ARG A 182 12.02 -7.62 -23.09
CA ARG A 182 12.84 -8.79 -22.72
C ARG A 182 12.63 -9.99 -23.63
N GLY A 183 11.61 -9.96 -24.50
CA GLY A 183 11.23 -11.08 -25.35
C GLY A 183 10.34 -12.10 -24.62
N GLY A 184 9.67 -11.69 -23.56
CA GLY A 184 8.69 -12.47 -22.82
C GLY A 184 7.28 -12.44 -23.43
N THR A 185 7.12 -11.85 -24.61
CA THR A 185 5.87 -11.73 -25.37
C THR A 185 6.13 -12.06 -26.84
N SER A 186 5.15 -11.87 -27.71
CA SER A 186 5.32 -11.97 -29.17
C SER A 186 6.16 -10.81 -29.76
N ALA A 187 6.34 -9.72 -29.04
CA ALA A 187 7.19 -8.61 -29.48
C ALA A 187 8.67 -9.05 -29.56
N PRO A 188 9.40 -8.69 -30.64
CA PRO A 188 10.81 -8.98 -30.73
C PRO A 188 11.59 -8.34 -29.56
N LYS A 189 12.53 -9.10 -28.99
CA LYS A 189 13.37 -8.62 -27.89
C LYS A 189 14.09 -7.32 -28.28
N GLY A 190 13.97 -6.30 -27.43
CA GLY A 190 14.59 -4.99 -27.62
C GLY A 190 13.83 -4.05 -28.56
N ASP A 191 12.71 -4.47 -29.14
CA ASP A 191 11.87 -3.66 -30.02
C ASP A 191 10.88 -2.82 -29.20
N ALA A 192 11.23 -1.56 -28.95
CA ALA A 192 10.41 -0.63 -28.19
C ALA A 192 9.10 -0.28 -28.93
N ALA A 193 9.09 -0.25 -30.27
CA ALA A 193 7.89 0.05 -31.05
C ALA A 193 6.87 -1.12 -30.99
N ALA A 194 7.37 -2.35 -31.06
CA ALA A 194 6.52 -3.54 -30.87
C ALA A 194 5.98 -3.62 -29.42
N ALA A 195 6.78 -3.28 -28.42
CA ALA A 195 6.35 -3.21 -27.03
C ALA A 195 5.27 -2.12 -26.81
N GLU A 196 5.43 -0.94 -27.42
CA GLU A 196 4.41 0.13 -27.42
C GLU A 196 3.12 -0.31 -28.11
N THR A 197 3.23 -1.03 -29.23
CA THR A 197 2.08 -1.59 -29.96
C THR A 197 1.30 -2.59 -29.11
N LEU A 198 2.00 -3.51 -28.44
CA LEU A 198 1.35 -4.49 -27.53
C LEU A 198 0.67 -3.78 -26.36
N LEU A 199 1.34 -2.80 -25.73
CA LEU A 199 0.74 -2.00 -24.67
C LEU A 199 -0.53 -1.30 -25.17
N GLY A 200 -0.52 -0.77 -26.39
CA GLY A 200 -1.69 -0.16 -27.04
C GLY A 200 -2.83 -1.14 -27.22
N ALA A 201 -2.53 -2.35 -27.69
CA ALA A 201 -3.53 -3.40 -27.88
C ALA A 201 -4.21 -3.79 -26.55
N VAL A 202 -3.42 -3.92 -25.47
CA VAL A 202 -3.94 -4.22 -24.13
C VAL A 202 -4.75 -3.04 -23.57
N LEU A 203 -4.25 -1.81 -23.67
CA LEU A 203 -4.95 -0.61 -23.15
C LEU A 203 -6.25 -0.34 -23.92
N LYS A 204 -6.35 -0.72 -25.17
CA LYS A 204 -7.61 -0.65 -25.96
C LYS A 204 -8.71 -1.52 -25.35
N ASN A 205 -8.35 -2.62 -24.72
CA ASN A 205 -9.27 -3.54 -24.05
C ASN A 205 -9.57 -3.14 -22.59
N VAL A 206 -8.92 -2.07 -22.07
CA VAL A 206 -9.15 -1.62 -20.70
C VAL A 206 -10.51 -0.95 -20.61
N ARG A 207 -11.43 -1.60 -19.88
CA ARG A 207 -12.80 -1.14 -19.67
C ARG A 207 -12.91 -0.08 -18.59
N ILE A 208 -12.20 -0.29 -17.49
CA ILE A 208 -12.24 0.58 -16.31
C ILE A 208 -10.82 0.80 -15.80
N MET A 209 -10.53 2.05 -15.44
CA MET A 209 -9.31 2.46 -14.72
C MET A 209 -9.69 2.98 -13.34
N ASP A 210 -9.65 2.10 -12.35
CA ASP A 210 -9.98 2.40 -10.95
C ASP A 210 -8.93 3.29 -10.29
N LYS A 211 -9.27 3.87 -9.12
CA LYS A 211 -8.35 4.76 -8.38
C LYS A 211 -7.15 4.02 -7.78
N GLY A 212 -7.30 2.74 -7.46
CA GLY A 212 -6.27 1.90 -6.85
C GLY A 212 -6.40 0.43 -7.24
N ALA A 213 -5.37 -0.37 -6.91
CA ALA A 213 -5.34 -1.79 -7.26
C ALA A 213 -6.43 -2.58 -6.52
N ARG A 214 -6.69 -2.25 -5.24
CA ARG A 214 -7.75 -2.90 -4.46
C ARG A 214 -9.13 -2.66 -5.06
N GLU A 215 -9.44 -1.44 -5.48
CA GLU A 215 -10.72 -1.12 -6.11
C GLU A 215 -10.90 -1.88 -7.41
N SER A 216 -9.83 -2.02 -8.20
CA SER A 216 -9.84 -2.74 -9.46
C SER A 216 -10.14 -4.23 -9.26
N ILE A 217 -9.50 -4.89 -8.29
CA ILE A 217 -9.77 -6.30 -8.00
C ILE A 217 -11.16 -6.51 -7.39
N VAL A 218 -11.65 -5.61 -6.55
CA VAL A 218 -13.01 -5.65 -6.01
C VAL A 218 -14.07 -5.53 -7.12
N ASN A 219 -13.85 -4.68 -8.12
CA ASN A 219 -14.73 -4.61 -9.29
C ASN A 219 -14.66 -5.89 -10.12
N PHE A 220 -13.47 -6.47 -10.28
CA PHE A 220 -13.32 -7.77 -10.90
C PHE A 220 -14.11 -8.85 -10.13
N GLU A 221 -13.95 -8.98 -8.82
CA GLU A 221 -14.69 -9.91 -7.96
C GLU A 221 -16.21 -9.80 -8.11
N LYS A 222 -16.73 -8.58 -8.31
CA LYS A 222 -18.15 -8.29 -8.57
C LYS A 222 -18.62 -8.66 -9.99
N GLY A 223 -17.78 -9.28 -10.80
CA GLY A 223 -18.15 -9.73 -12.13
C GLY A 223 -17.83 -8.78 -13.27
N VAL A 224 -17.14 -7.65 -13.01
CA VAL A 224 -16.75 -6.72 -14.07
C VAL A 224 -15.51 -7.21 -14.79
N GLY A 225 -15.51 -7.23 -16.11
CA GLY A 225 -14.39 -7.59 -16.97
C GLY A 225 -14.10 -9.09 -17.04
N ASP A 226 -13.24 -9.47 -17.97
CA ASP A 226 -12.78 -10.85 -18.22
C ASP A 226 -11.46 -11.14 -17.51
N ALA A 227 -10.61 -10.13 -17.36
CA ALA A 227 -9.31 -10.20 -16.71
C ALA A 227 -8.99 -8.91 -15.96
N ALA A 228 -8.10 -9.00 -14.95
CA ALA A 228 -7.55 -7.84 -14.29
C ALA A 228 -6.02 -7.98 -14.15
N ILE A 229 -5.29 -6.93 -14.53
CA ILE A 229 -3.84 -6.86 -14.27
C ILE A 229 -3.67 -6.32 -12.85
N THR A 230 -3.05 -7.10 -11.97
CA THR A 230 -3.01 -6.78 -10.54
C THR A 230 -1.79 -7.39 -9.84
N TYR A 231 -1.68 -7.15 -8.54
CA TYR A 231 -0.73 -7.82 -7.67
C TYR A 231 -1.14 -9.26 -7.37
N GLU A 232 -0.18 -10.17 -7.25
CA GLU A 232 -0.42 -11.55 -6.82
C GLU A 232 -1.18 -11.63 -5.48
N ASN A 233 -0.77 -10.83 -4.49
CA ASN A 233 -1.39 -10.85 -3.18
C ASN A 233 -2.86 -10.41 -3.17
N GLU A 234 -3.30 -9.59 -4.13
CA GLU A 234 -4.72 -9.22 -4.24
C GLU A 234 -5.59 -10.44 -4.52
N VAL A 235 -5.16 -11.32 -5.43
CA VAL A 235 -5.88 -12.56 -5.74
C VAL A 235 -5.81 -13.55 -4.58
N LEU A 236 -4.65 -13.63 -3.90
CA LEU A 236 -4.49 -14.52 -2.74
C LEU A 236 -5.37 -14.11 -1.56
N VAL A 237 -5.51 -12.81 -1.31
CA VAL A 237 -6.43 -12.27 -0.28
C VAL A 237 -7.88 -12.51 -0.67
N ALA A 238 -8.24 -12.36 -1.94
CA ALA A 238 -9.58 -12.68 -2.44
C ALA A 238 -9.95 -14.14 -2.16
N ARG A 239 -9.05 -15.09 -2.45
CA ARG A 239 -9.23 -16.52 -2.13
C ARG A 239 -9.43 -16.76 -0.64
N GLN A 240 -8.65 -16.12 0.22
CA GLN A 240 -8.81 -16.22 1.69
C GLN A 240 -10.17 -15.69 2.17
N SER A 241 -10.73 -14.74 1.44
CA SER A 241 -12.06 -14.18 1.70
C SER A 241 -13.20 -15.03 1.09
N GLY A 242 -12.88 -16.21 0.55
CA GLY A 242 -13.85 -17.15 -0.02
C GLY A 242 -14.26 -16.84 -1.46
N GLN A 243 -13.55 -15.94 -2.14
CA GLN A 243 -13.77 -15.68 -3.56
C GLN A 243 -13.12 -16.78 -4.40
N ASP A 244 -13.86 -17.27 -5.39
CA ASP A 244 -13.30 -18.18 -6.39
C ASP A 244 -12.49 -17.37 -7.42
N SER A 245 -11.23 -17.15 -7.10
CA SER A 245 -10.32 -16.29 -7.87
C SER A 245 -9.13 -17.08 -8.39
N GLU A 246 -8.89 -16.99 -9.69
CA GLU A 246 -7.75 -17.60 -10.36
C GLU A 246 -6.84 -16.53 -10.95
N TYR A 247 -5.58 -16.88 -11.17
CA TYR A 247 -4.64 -16.00 -11.84
C TYR A 247 -3.61 -16.77 -12.66
N VAL A 248 -3.11 -16.09 -13.66
CA VAL A 248 -2.01 -16.53 -14.51
C VAL A 248 -0.77 -15.74 -14.13
N VAL A 249 0.35 -16.42 -13.94
CA VAL A 249 1.67 -15.80 -13.83
C VAL A 249 2.26 -15.72 -15.23
N PRO A 250 2.45 -14.52 -15.80
CA PRO A 250 3.08 -14.41 -17.12
C PRO A 250 4.50 -14.98 -17.12
N ARG A 251 4.97 -15.48 -18.28
CA ARG A 251 6.35 -16.01 -18.42
C ARG A 251 7.41 -15.02 -17.97
N SER A 252 7.20 -13.74 -18.29
CA SER A 252 8.05 -12.64 -17.87
C SER A 252 7.19 -11.63 -17.14
N THR A 253 7.53 -11.31 -15.89
CA THR A 253 6.83 -10.30 -15.10
C THR A 253 7.76 -9.60 -14.13
N ILE A 254 7.33 -8.47 -13.57
CA ILE A 254 8.15 -7.63 -12.72
C ILE A 254 8.02 -7.99 -11.24
N LEU A 255 9.14 -7.98 -10.54
CA LEU A 255 9.18 -7.98 -9.07
C LEU A 255 8.74 -6.61 -8.56
N ILE A 256 7.66 -6.59 -7.82
CA ILE A 256 7.18 -5.42 -7.10
C ILE A 256 7.94 -5.35 -5.77
N GLU A 257 8.51 -4.19 -5.46
CA GLU A 257 9.16 -3.89 -4.18
C GLU A 257 8.48 -2.67 -3.56
N ASN A 258 7.97 -2.82 -2.33
CA ASN A 258 7.16 -1.79 -1.68
C ASN A 258 7.93 -1.17 -0.51
N PRO A 259 8.19 0.15 -0.57
CA PRO A 259 8.95 0.87 0.44
C PRO A 259 8.10 1.33 1.62
N VAL A 260 8.76 1.54 2.75
CA VAL A 260 8.26 2.28 3.90
C VAL A 260 9.27 3.37 4.29
N ALA A 261 8.76 4.50 4.76
CA ALA A 261 9.61 5.57 5.28
C ALA A 261 8.93 6.30 6.45
N VAL A 262 9.72 6.74 7.41
CA VAL A 262 9.28 7.71 8.41
C VAL A 262 9.21 9.09 7.76
N ILE A 263 8.11 9.80 7.99
CA ILE A 263 7.96 11.20 7.58
C ILE A 263 8.54 12.07 8.70
N ASP A 264 9.84 12.36 8.60
CA ASP A 264 10.61 12.96 9.68
C ASP A 264 9.97 14.23 10.22
N ALA A 265 9.53 15.14 9.34
CA ALA A 265 8.93 16.40 9.74
C ALA A 265 7.64 16.23 10.58
N ASN A 266 6.79 15.26 10.20
CA ASN A 266 5.54 15.02 10.90
C ASN A 266 5.77 14.24 12.20
N ALA A 267 6.60 13.19 12.17
CA ALA A 267 6.93 12.39 13.34
C ALA A 267 7.61 13.25 14.45
N GLU A 268 8.45 14.21 14.08
CA GLU A 268 9.02 15.18 15.01
C GLU A 268 7.97 16.15 15.56
N LYS A 269 7.12 16.69 14.70
CA LYS A 269 6.02 17.58 15.08
C LYS A 269 5.08 16.95 16.10
N HIS A 270 4.77 15.66 15.92
CA HIS A 270 3.87 14.90 16.81
C HIS A 270 4.58 14.31 18.04
N GLY A 271 5.91 14.42 18.15
CA GLY A 271 6.69 13.76 19.19
C GLY A 271 6.71 12.23 19.05
N ASN A 272 6.54 11.73 17.84
CA ASN A 272 6.39 10.30 17.52
C ASN A 272 7.62 9.67 16.86
N ARG A 273 8.77 10.36 16.87
CA ARG A 273 9.96 9.92 16.15
C ARG A 273 10.40 8.51 16.53
N ASP A 274 10.54 8.24 17.80
CA ASP A 274 10.95 6.96 18.37
C ASP A 274 9.93 5.85 18.05
N LEU A 275 8.64 6.19 18.14
CA LEU A 275 7.54 5.28 17.84
C LEU A 275 7.48 4.93 16.34
N ALA A 276 7.63 5.92 15.47
CA ALA A 276 7.67 5.73 14.02
C ALA A 276 8.88 4.90 13.58
N ASP A 277 10.07 5.19 14.14
CA ASP A 277 11.29 4.42 13.90
C ASP A 277 11.13 2.96 14.38
N ALA A 278 10.53 2.74 15.55
CA ALA A 278 10.27 1.42 16.08
C ALA A 278 9.25 0.64 15.22
N PHE A 279 8.22 1.31 14.71
CA PHE A 279 7.25 0.68 13.82
C PHE A 279 7.89 0.25 12.48
N VAL A 280 8.66 1.14 11.85
CA VAL A 280 9.38 0.81 10.61
C VAL A 280 10.38 -0.33 10.82
N ALA A 281 11.11 -0.33 11.94
CA ALA A 281 12.00 -1.43 12.30
C ALA A 281 11.25 -2.75 12.52
N PHE A 282 10.06 -2.70 13.16
CA PHE A 282 9.22 -3.87 13.38
C PHE A 282 8.77 -4.51 12.07
N LEU A 283 8.45 -3.71 11.04
CA LEU A 283 8.03 -4.22 9.73
C LEU A 283 9.09 -5.13 9.06
N ALA A 284 10.38 -4.90 9.34
CA ALA A 284 11.47 -5.75 8.86
C ALA A 284 11.70 -7.00 9.74
N SER A 285 11.03 -7.13 10.88
CA SER A 285 11.19 -8.29 11.77
C SER A 285 10.64 -9.58 11.15
N PRO A 286 11.22 -10.76 11.46
CA PRO A 286 10.66 -12.02 11.00
C PRO A 286 9.20 -12.24 11.38
N GLN A 287 8.75 -11.71 12.52
CA GLN A 287 7.36 -11.74 12.96
C GLN A 287 6.44 -11.01 11.98
N ALA A 288 6.76 -9.77 11.64
CA ALA A 288 5.99 -8.96 10.69
C ALA A 288 6.07 -9.55 9.28
N GLN A 289 7.24 -10.05 8.88
CA GLN A 289 7.43 -10.67 7.57
C GLN A 289 6.57 -11.92 7.39
N ARG A 290 6.47 -12.80 8.40
CA ARG A 290 5.54 -13.94 8.38
C ARG A 290 4.08 -13.47 8.29
N ALA A 291 3.70 -12.45 9.08
CA ALA A 291 2.36 -11.90 9.05
C ALA A 291 1.99 -11.33 7.67
N PHE A 292 2.91 -10.68 6.96
CA PHE A 292 2.68 -10.25 5.59
C PHE A 292 2.43 -11.42 4.64
N THR A 293 3.14 -12.55 4.81
CA THR A 293 2.93 -13.72 3.94
C THR A 293 1.55 -14.34 4.10
N ASP A 294 0.92 -14.19 5.26
CA ASP A 294 -0.45 -14.66 5.49
C ASP A 294 -1.48 -13.86 4.67
N TYR A 295 -1.11 -12.70 4.18
CA TYR A 295 -1.89 -11.88 3.24
C TYR A 295 -1.32 -11.91 1.82
N GLY A 296 -0.60 -12.97 1.45
CA GLY A 296 -0.11 -13.19 0.09
C GLY A 296 1.03 -12.27 -0.36
N LEU A 297 1.57 -11.45 0.54
CA LEU A 297 2.74 -10.62 0.23
C LEU A 297 4.02 -11.44 0.36
N ARG A 298 4.91 -11.34 -0.62
CA ARG A 298 6.22 -12.00 -0.60
C ARG A 298 7.14 -11.27 0.37
N PRO A 299 7.83 -11.98 1.28
CA PRO A 299 8.69 -11.35 2.27
C PRO A 299 9.97 -10.80 1.64
N VAL A 300 10.56 -9.79 2.29
CA VAL A 300 11.90 -9.28 1.96
C VAL A 300 12.99 -10.00 2.75
N ASP A 301 12.65 -10.59 3.90
CA ASP A 301 13.56 -11.39 4.73
C ASP A 301 13.79 -12.75 4.07
N GLU A 302 15.05 -13.07 3.79
CA GLU A 302 15.42 -14.28 3.05
C GLU A 302 15.15 -15.58 3.85
N THR A 303 15.19 -15.51 5.19
CA THR A 303 14.88 -16.66 6.05
C THR A 303 13.39 -16.97 5.95
N VAL A 304 12.55 -15.97 6.11
CA VAL A 304 11.10 -16.12 5.94
C VAL A 304 10.75 -16.51 4.50
N ALA A 305 11.45 -15.96 3.51
CA ALA A 305 11.25 -16.31 2.10
C ALA A 305 11.52 -17.81 1.85
N ALA A 306 12.56 -18.37 2.49
CA ALA A 306 12.83 -19.80 2.41
C ALA A 306 11.74 -20.67 3.07
N GLU A 307 11.19 -20.23 4.21
CA GLU A 307 10.11 -20.92 4.93
C GLU A 307 8.81 -21.03 4.08
N VAL A 308 8.53 -20.03 3.26
CA VAL A 308 7.25 -19.90 2.52
C VAL A 308 7.40 -20.12 1.02
N ARG A 309 8.54 -20.61 0.56
CA ARG A 309 8.85 -20.76 -0.88
C ARG A 309 7.76 -21.45 -1.66
N ASP A 310 7.19 -22.51 -1.13
CA ASP A 310 6.17 -23.33 -1.81
C ASP A 310 4.78 -22.66 -1.87
N ARG A 311 4.60 -21.54 -1.17
CA ARG A 311 3.35 -20.76 -1.20
C ARG A 311 3.25 -19.85 -2.42
N PHE A 312 4.37 -19.59 -3.07
CA PHE A 312 4.46 -18.66 -4.21
C PHE A 312 4.99 -19.36 -5.45
N PRO A 313 4.33 -19.20 -6.60
CA PRO A 313 4.79 -19.82 -7.84
C PRO A 313 6.14 -19.26 -8.27
N ALA A 314 6.94 -20.11 -8.90
CA ALA A 314 8.16 -19.70 -9.58
C ALA A 314 7.80 -18.90 -10.84
N VAL A 315 8.59 -17.87 -11.15
CA VAL A 315 8.46 -17.05 -12.35
C VAL A 315 9.62 -17.41 -13.29
N GLN A 316 9.32 -17.66 -14.55
CA GLN A 316 10.33 -18.07 -15.53
C GLN A 316 11.35 -16.96 -15.81
N ASP A 317 10.88 -15.73 -16.02
CA ASP A 317 11.71 -14.53 -16.17
C ASP A 317 11.18 -13.45 -15.23
N LEU A 318 11.72 -13.41 -14.01
CA LEU A 318 11.39 -12.39 -13.02
C LEU A 318 12.42 -11.25 -13.12
N PHE A 319 11.97 -10.09 -13.55
CA PHE A 319 12.81 -8.90 -13.64
C PHE A 319 12.40 -7.84 -12.61
N SER A 320 13.24 -6.86 -12.40
CA SER A 320 13.02 -5.77 -11.46
C SER A 320 12.92 -4.42 -12.18
N ILE A 321 12.52 -3.38 -11.47
CA ILE A 321 12.54 -2.02 -12.01
C ILE A 321 13.95 -1.58 -12.44
N ARG A 322 15.01 -2.17 -11.85
CA ARG A 322 16.41 -1.88 -12.23
C ARG A 322 16.73 -2.35 -13.64
N ASP A 323 16.09 -3.41 -14.11
CA ASP A 323 16.23 -3.91 -15.50
C ASP A 323 15.62 -2.95 -16.52
N LEU A 324 14.79 -2.00 -16.07
CA LEU A 324 14.24 -0.88 -16.85
C LEU A 324 14.97 0.44 -16.56
N GLY A 325 16.16 0.41 -15.97
CA GLY A 325 16.96 1.59 -15.61
C GLY A 325 16.56 2.27 -14.29
N GLY A 326 15.73 1.62 -13.47
CA GLY A 326 15.19 2.18 -12.23
C GLY A 326 13.99 3.11 -12.45
N TRP A 327 13.37 3.55 -11.34
CA TRP A 327 12.19 4.42 -11.42
C TRP A 327 12.42 5.73 -12.19
N PRO A 328 13.56 6.45 -12.05
CA PRO A 328 13.77 7.67 -12.81
C PRO A 328 13.67 7.45 -14.32
N GLU A 329 14.30 6.39 -14.84
CA GLU A 329 14.28 6.06 -16.25
C GLU A 329 12.92 5.51 -16.70
N ALA A 330 12.31 4.63 -15.94
CA ALA A 330 10.96 4.12 -16.23
C ALA A 330 9.93 5.26 -16.29
N ILE A 331 10.00 6.24 -15.38
CA ILE A 331 9.13 7.41 -15.41
C ILE A 331 9.40 8.24 -16.66
N ARG A 332 10.66 8.49 -16.99
CA ARG A 332 11.04 9.28 -18.16
C ARG A 332 10.54 8.66 -19.47
N ILE A 333 10.67 7.34 -19.61
CA ILE A 333 10.28 6.65 -20.85
C ILE A 333 8.77 6.44 -20.91
N LEU A 334 8.16 5.97 -19.81
CA LEU A 334 6.78 5.49 -19.84
C LEU A 334 5.75 6.56 -19.44
N PHE A 335 6.04 7.38 -18.43
CA PHE A 335 5.01 8.16 -17.74
C PHE A 335 5.18 9.67 -17.79
N ALA A 336 6.35 10.17 -18.22
CA ALA A 336 6.58 11.60 -18.41
C ALA A 336 5.70 12.16 -19.56
N PRO A 337 5.48 13.47 -19.63
CA PRO A 337 4.81 14.09 -20.76
C PRO A 337 5.46 13.65 -22.08
N GLY A 338 4.65 13.18 -23.03
CA GLY A 338 5.11 12.59 -24.28
C GLY A 338 5.72 11.18 -24.16
N GLY A 339 5.68 10.56 -22.97
CA GLY A 339 6.12 9.18 -22.76
C GLY A 339 5.20 8.15 -23.44
N VAL A 340 5.66 6.89 -23.44
CA VAL A 340 4.97 5.79 -24.15
C VAL A 340 3.50 5.69 -23.76
N TYR A 341 3.19 5.72 -22.46
CA TYR A 341 1.81 5.59 -21.99
C TYR A 341 0.91 6.73 -22.52
N GLU A 342 1.39 7.98 -22.48
CA GLU A 342 0.62 9.12 -22.94
C GLU A 342 0.40 9.07 -24.46
N ARG A 343 1.42 8.71 -25.24
CA ARG A 343 1.28 8.53 -26.71
C ARG A 343 0.26 7.46 -27.05
N VAL A 344 0.31 6.31 -26.36
CA VAL A 344 -0.64 5.22 -26.57
C VAL A 344 -2.06 5.68 -26.25
N VAL A 345 -2.29 6.29 -25.07
CA VAL A 345 -3.61 6.77 -24.69
C VAL A 345 -4.13 7.85 -25.66
N ALA A 346 -3.26 8.77 -26.10
CA ALA A 346 -3.62 9.78 -27.09
C ALA A 346 -4.03 9.15 -28.42
N SER A 347 -3.31 8.13 -28.89
CA SER A 347 -3.64 7.42 -30.14
C SER A 347 -4.98 6.66 -30.05
N LEU A 348 -5.29 6.08 -28.89
CA LEU A 348 -6.58 5.39 -28.66
C LEU A 348 -7.75 6.37 -28.66
N ASN A 349 -7.58 7.54 -28.05
CA ASN A 349 -8.61 8.60 -28.01
C ASN A 349 -8.81 9.29 -29.37
N ALA A 350 -7.86 9.21 -30.29
CA ALA A 350 -7.96 9.77 -31.64
C ALA A 350 -8.64 8.82 -32.65
N GLN A 351 -8.89 7.57 -32.29
CA GLN A 351 -9.63 6.62 -33.11
C GLN A 351 -11.14 6.90 -32.96
N PRO A 352 -11.89 7.01 -34.05
CA PRO A 352 -13.32 7.32 -34.03
C PRO A 352 -14.17 6.19 -33.41
#